data_97f8d8110e489c8ee6695dab3275e900
#
_entry.id   97f8d8110e489c8ee6695dab3275e900
#
_cell.length_a   1.000
_cell.length_b   1.000
_cell.length_c   1.000
_cell.angle_alpha   90.00
_cell.angle_beta   90.00
_cell.angle_gamma   90.00
#
_symmetry.space_group_name_H-M   'P 1'
#
loop_
_entity.id
_entity.type
_entity.pdbx_description
1 polymer ?
#
loop_
_entity_poly.entity_id
_entity_poly.type
_entity_poly.pdbx_seq_one_letter_code
_entity_poly.pdbx_strand_id
1 'polypeptide(L)'
;MVTPPPDIAAISALQTKLVSALRPILPEHALLWEPEDTIPYECDGLAAYRRMPLAVALPETEEQVAQILKICYAMQIPVVPRGSGTGLSGGAMPISQGLVLSLAKLKKILSIDPFTRTAVVQPGVRNLAISEAVAHLGLYYAPDPSSQIACSIGGNVNENSGGVHCLKYGLTLHNVLRVRGVLMNGEIVEFGSMAPDSPGLDLLAIVMGSEGMLAVVTEVTVKLVAKPKLARVIMASFDDIEKGGNAVAAIIAAGIIPAGLEMMDKATTRAVEEFVHAGYDLEAEAILLCESDGTPEEVAEEIARMTKVLEESGASGIQISKDESERLKFWSGRKNAFPAAGRIAADYYCMDGTIPRRHIATLLKRIQGMEKKYGLGCLNVFHAGDGNMHPLILFNGAD
;
A
#
# COMPACT_ATOMS: atom_id res chain seq x y z
N MET A 1 -4.91 -10.07 -31.52
CA MET A 1 -5.48 -9.08 -32.46
C MET A 1 -4.76 -7.78 -32.22
N VAL A 2 -4.05 -7.25 -33.20
CA VAL A 2 -3.40 -5.93 -33.11
C VAL A 2 -4.52 -4.90 -33.21
N THR A 3 -4.79 -4.15 -32.16
CA THR A 3 -5.71 -3.00 -32.21
C THR A 3 -5.16 -1.99 -33.20
N PRO A 4 -5.98 -1.46 -34.13
CA PRO A 4 -5.53 -0.42 -35.04
C PRO A 4 -5.02 0.79 -34.23
N PRO A 5 -4.04 1.53 -34.76
CA PRO A 5 -3.54 2.72 -34.09
C PRO A 5 -4.70 3.71 -33.84
N PRO A 6 -4.73 4.40 -32.70
CA PRO A 6 -5.81 5.31 -32.35
C PRO A 6 -5.89 6.46 -33.38
N ASP A 7 -7.11 6.83 -33.75
CA ASP A 7 -7.37 7.99 -34.60
C ASP A 7 -7.06 9.28 -33.82
N ILE A 8 -5.90 9.88 -34.07
CA ILE A 8 -5.39 11.08 -33.38
C ILE A 8 -6.36 12.26 -33.54
N ALA A 9 -7.01 12.40 -34.69
CA ALA A 9 -7.96 13.49 -34.93
C ALA A 9 -9.23 13.30 -34.06
N ALA A 10 -9.72 12.08 -33.96
CA ALA A 10 -10.87 11.76 -33.11
C ALA A 10 -10.55 11.98 -31.61
N ILE A 11 -9.35 11.61 -31.16
CA ILE A 11 -8.90 11.85 -29.78
C ILE A 11 -8.81 13.36 -29.49
N SER A 12 -8.21 14.15 -30.37
CA SER A 12 -8.10 15.60 -30.20
C SER A 12 -9.48 16.29 -30.17
N ALA A 13 -10.42 15.86 -31.02
CA ALA A 13 -11.78 16.36 -30.98
C ALA A 13 -12.52 16.00 -29.68
N LEU A 14 -12.32 14.78 -29.17
CA LEU A 14 -12.90 14.35 -27.90
C LEU A 14 -12.31 15.13 -26.71
N GLN A 15 -10.99 15.34 -26.70
CA GLN A 15 -10.31 16.17 -25.69
C GLN A 15 -10.88 17.60 -25.67
N THR A 16 -10.99 18.23 -26.82
CA THR A 16 -11.54 19.60 -26.94
C THR A 16 -12.95 19.70 -26.39
N LYS A 17 -13.80 18.71 -26.67
CA LYS A 17 -15.19 18.65 -26.15
C LYS A 17 -15.19 18.47 -24.62
N LEU A 18 -14.38 17.56 -24.09
CA LEU A 18 -14.28 17.31 -22.65
C LEU A 18 -13.80 18.55 -21.90
N VAL A 19 -12.69 19.15 -22.35
CA VAL A 19 -12.12 20.37 -21.75
C VAL A 19 -13.16 21.51 -21.74
N SER A 20 -13.85 21.73 -22.87
CA SER A 20 -14.90 22.75 -22.95
C SER A 20 -16.05 22.51 -21.97
N ALA A 21 -16.43 21.26 -21.75
CA ALA A 21 -17.51 20.90 -20.81
C ALA A 21 -17.08 21.06 -19.34
N LEU A 22 -15.79 20.86 -19.02
CA LEU A 22 -15.27 20.92 -17.64
C LEU A 22 -14.83 22.33 -17.21
N ARG A 23 -14.48 23.21 -18.14
CA ARG A 23 -14.08 24.60 -17.84
C ARG A 23 -15.04 25.41 -16.96
N PRO A 24 -16.37 25.27 -17.05
CA PRO A 24 -17.28 25.99 -16.15
C PRO A 24 -17.25 25.50 -14.69
N ILE A 25 -16.72 24.29 -14.44
CA ILE A 25 -16.73 23.61 -13.12
C ILE A 25 -15.40 23.82 -12.41
N LEU A 26 -14.30 23.81 -13.15
CA LEU A 26 -12.95 23.83 -12.61
C LEU A 26 -12.22 25.12 -12.99
N PRO A 27 -11.44 25.73 -12.06
CA PRO A 27 -10.53 26.80 -12.43
C PRO A 27 -9.44 26.28 -13.38
N GLU A 28 -8.86 27.19 -14.17
CA GLU A 28 -7.89 26.85 -15.22
C GLU A 28 -6.73 25.96 -14.71
N HIS A 29 -6.18 26.27 -13.55
CA HIS A 29 -5.08 25.51 -12.93
C HIS A 29 -5.47 24.11 -12.40
N ALA A 30 -6.75 23.78 -12.39
CA ALA A 30 -7.29 22.51 -11.92
C ALA A 30 -7.78 21.60 -13.06
N LEU A 31 -7.60 22.01 -14.31
CA LEU A 31 -7.93 21.22 -15.51
C LEU A 31 -6.72 21.25 -16.46
N LEU A 32 -6.01 20.12 -16.52
CA LEU A 32 -4.76 19.96 -17.27
C LEU A 32 -5.03 19.13 -18.52
N TRP A 33 -4.59 19.56 -19.68
CA TRP A 33 -4.79 18.84 -20.94
C TRP A 33 -3.61 18.96 -21.91
N GLU A 34 -2.69 19.89 -21.66
CA GLU A 34 -1.48 19.98 -22.46
C GLU A 34 -0.53 18.81 -22.12
N PRO A 35 0.22 18.30 -23.12
CA PRO A 35 1.10 17.14 -22.89
C PRO A 35 2.06 17.34 -21.73
N GLU A 36 2.67 18.52 -21.58
CA GLU A 36 3.63 18.85 -20.53
C GLU A 36 3.02 18.77 -19.14
N ASP A 37 1.75 19.12 -18.99
CA ASP A 37 1.02 19.11 -17.73
C ASP A 37 0.51 17.71 -17.36
N THR A 38 0.27 16.85 -18.38
CA THR A 38 -0.30 15.51 -18.18
C THR A 38 0.74 14.41 -18.06
N ILE A 39 2.00 14.61 -18.49
CA ILE A 39 3.12 13.67 -18.32
C ILE A 39 3.27 13.14 -16.88
N PRO A 40 3.17 13.96 -15.79
CA PRO A 40 3.28 13.47 -14.43
C PRO A 40 2.22 12.44 -14.03
N TYR A 41 1.18 12.28 -14.84
CA TYR A 41 0.06 11.36 -14.62
C TYR A 41 0.06 10.16 -15.58
N GLU A 42 1.08 9.99 -16.43
CA GLU A 42 1.13 8.94 -17.46
C GLU A 42 1.24 7.51 -16.91
N CYS A 43 1.65 7.36 -15.66
CA CYS A 43 1.74 6.08 -14.95
C CYS A 43 1.42 6.24 -13.46
N ASP A 44 1.32 5.15 -12.74
CA ASP A 44 1.39 5.07 -11.28
C ASP A 44 2.75 4.50 -10.85
N GLY A 45 2.82 3.83 -9.68
CA GLY A 45 4.04 3.15 -9.22
C GLY A 45 4.47 1.97 -10.10
N LEU A 46 3.58 1.44 -10.95
CA LEU A 46 3.90 0.45 -11.97
C LEU A 46 4.45 1.16 -13.23
N ALA A 47 5.65 1.73 -13.12
CA ALA A 47 6.26 2.59 -14.12
C ALA A 47 6.63 1.89 -15.46
N ALA A 48 6.52 0.55 -15.52
CA ALA A 48 6.73 -0.23 -16.74
C ALA A 48 5.69 0.06 -17.84
N TYR A 49 4.53 0.58 -17.47
CA TYR A 49 3.45 0.94 -18.39
C TYR A 49 3.16 2.42 -18.30
N ARG A 50 3.02 3.06 -19.47
CA ARG A 50 2.75 4.50 -19.57
C ARG A 50 1.66 4.77 -20.58
N ARG A 51 0.77 5.69 -20.25
CA ARG A 51 -0.30 6.11 -21.15
C ARG A 51 -0.72 7.55 -20.86
N MET A 52 -0.88 8.37 -21.88
CA MET A 52 -1.36 9.75 -21.70
C MET A 52 -2.89 9.77 -21.59
N PRO A 53 -3.48 10.48 -20.59
CA PRO A 53 -4.92 10.71 -20.52
C PRO A 53 -5.37 11.79 -21.51
N LEU A 54 -6.69 11.91 -21.74
CA LEU A 54 -7.26 13.08 -22.44
C LEU A 54 -7.03 14.37 -21.67
N ALA A 55 -7.26 14.32 -20.36
CA ALA A 55 -7.08 15.43 -19.44
C ALA A 55 -6.94 14.92 -18.00
N VAL A 56 -6.50 15.80 -17.13
CA VAL A 56 -6.47 15.58 -15.68
C VAL A 56 -7.31 16.65 -15.00
N ALA A 57 -8.27 16.24 -14.17
CA ALA A 57 -9.09 17.11 -13.35
C ALA A 57 -8.69 17.03 -11.88
N LEU A 58 -8.53 18.18 -11.22
CA LEU A 58 -8.13 18.29 -9.80
C LEU A 58 -9.23 19.01 -9.00
N PRO A 59 -10.38 18.36 -8.73
CA PRO A 59 -11.45 18.99 -7.96
C PRO A 59 -11.03 19.29 -6.52
N GLU A 60 -11.61 20.35 -5.97
CA GLU A 60 -11.39 20.79 -4.58
C GLU A 60 -12.59 20.50 -3.67
N THR A 61 -13.74 20.12 -4.27
CA THR A 61 -14.98 19.80 -3.55
C THR A 61 -15.66 18.55 -4.10
N GLU A 62 -16.50 17.93 -3.27
CA GLU A 62 -17.31 16.76 -3.66
C GLU A 62 -18.31 17.11 -4.77
N GLU A 63 -18.88 18.32 -4.73
CA GLU A 63 -19.80 18.80 -5.77
C GLU A 63 -19.13 18.86 -7.14
N GLN A 64 -17.86 19.31 -7.19
CA GLN A 64 -17.08 19.29 -8.43
C GLN A 64 -16.85 17.86 -8.91
N VAL A 65 -16.51 16.93 -8.01
CA VAL A 65 -16.39 15.50 -8.35
C VAL A 65 -17.70 14.99 -8.96
N ALA A 66 -18.84 15.25 -8.33
CA ALA A 66 -20.15 14.82 -8.82
C ALA A 66 -20.50 15.40 -10.19
N GLN A 67 -20.19 16.68 -10.43
CA GLN A 67 -20.44 17.34 -11.72
C GLN A 67 -19.53 16.78 -12.83
N ILE A 68 -18.23 16.55 -12.53
CA ILE A 68 -17.28 15.95 -13.47
C ILE A 68 -17.75 14.56 -13.89
N LEU A 69 -18.13 13.71 -12.92
CA LEU A 69 -18.61 12.36 -13.20
C LEU A 69 -19.87 12.36 -14.05
N LYS A 70 -20.85 13.24 -13.77
CA LYS A 70 -22.06 13.39 -14.59
C LYS A 70 -21.74 13.73 -16.05
N ILE A 71 -20.79 14.65 -16.28
CA ILE A 71 -20.35 15.02 -17.62
C ILE A 71 -19.67 13.84 -18.31
N CYS A 72 -18.73 13.18 -17.64
CA CYS A 72 -18.05 12.03 -18.21
C CYS A 72 -19.00 10.87 -18.50
N TYR A 73 -20.00 10.64 -17.63
CA TYR A 73 -21.04 9.65 -17.85
C TYR A 73 -21.87 9.96 -19.10
N ALA A 74 -22.34 11.22 -19.24
CA ALA A 74 -23.11 11.65 -20.40
C ALA A 74 -22.30 11.58 -21.71
N MET A 75 -21.01 11.83 -21.64
CA MET A 75 -20.07 11.76 -22.77
C MET A 75 -19.50 10.35 -23.01
N GLN A 76 -19.79 9.39 -22.14
CA GLN A 76 -19.21 8.04 -22.15
C GLN A 76 -17.69 8.03 -22.10
N ILE A 77 -17.10 8.96 -21.36
CA ILE A 77 -15.65 9.06 -21.15
C ILE A 77 -15.30 8.26 -19.88
N PRO A 78 -14.38 7.28 -19.98
CA PRO A 78 -13.87 6.57 -18.81
C PRO A 78 -13.18 7.53 -17.84
N VAL A 79 -13.37 7.30 -16.53
CA VAL A 79 -12.71 8.07 -15.48
C VAL A 79 -11.81 7.15 -14.67
N VAL A 80 -10.58 7.56 -14.47
CA VAL A 80 -9.60 6.88 -13.61
C VAL A 80 -9.39 7.75 -12.38
N PRO A 81 -9.95 7.39 -11.21
CA PRO A 81 -9.67 8.09 -9.96
C PRO A 81 -8.20 7.88 -9.56
N ARG A 82 -7.56 8.95 -9.11
CA ARG A 82 -6.16 8.90 -8.70
C ARG A 82 -5.96 9.59 -7.36
N GLY A 83 -5.35 8.87 -6.42
CA GLY A 83 -4.78 9.42 -5.19
C GLY A 83 -3.35 9.94 -5.44
N SER A 84 -2.39 9.40 -4.70
CA SER A 84 -0.97 9.75 -4.87
C SER A 84 -0.25 8.98 -6.00
N GLY A 85 -0.87 7.96 -6.58
CA GLY A 85 -0.27 7.16 -7.64
C GLY A 85 0.88 6.27 -7.18
N THR A 86 0.88 5.84 -5.92
CA THR A 86 1.91 4.96 -5.34
C THR A 86 1.62 3.46 -5.53
N GLY A 87 0.43 3.11 -6.05
CA GLY A 87 0.02 1.73 -6.32
C GLY A 87 0.90 1.06 -7.37
N LEU A 88 1.08 -0.26 -7.24
CA LEU A 88 1.92 -1.09 -8.11
C LEU A 88 1.11 -2.01 -9.03
N SER A 89 -0.22 -1.85 -9.05
CA SER A 89 -1.15 -2.73 -9.79
C SER A 89 -1.73 -2.09 -11.05
N GLY A 90 -1.39 -0.83 -11.34
CA GLY A 90 -1.92 -0.10 -12.48
C GLY A 90 -3.33 0.50 -12.27
N GLY A 91 -3.86 0.50 -11.02
CA GLY A 91 -5.19 1.00 -10.70
C GLY A 91 -5.38 2.51 -10.98
N ALA A 92 -4.29 3.29 -10.90
CA ALA A 92 -4.30 4.71 -11.23
C ALA A 92 -3.68 5.03 -12.60
N MET A 93 -3.41 4.02 -13.44
CA MET A 93 -2.87 4.19 -14.78
C MET A 93 -3.92 4.79 -15.73
N PRO A 94 -3.59 5.82 -16.50
CA PRO A 94 -4.54 6.45 -17.41
C PRO A 94 -5.05 5.54 -18.51
N ILE A 95 -6.20 5.92 -19.06
CA ILE A 95 -6.76 5.40 -20.31
C ILE A 95 -6.66 6.50 -21.36
N SER A 96 -6.15 6.20 -22.57
CA SER A 96 -5.88 7.22 -23.61
C SER A 96 -7.12 8.03 -24.01
N GLN A 97 -8.31 7.48 -23.88
CA GLN A 97 -9.58 8.18 -24.14
C GLN A 97 -10.33 8.49 -22.83
N GLY A 98 -9.63 8.54 -21.70
CA GLY A 98 -10.19 8.74 -20.37
C GLY A 98 -9.70 10.01 -19.69
N LEU A 99 -10.43 10.41 -18.67
CA LEU A 99 -10.08 11.46 -17.73
C LEU A 99 -9.38 10.85 -16.51
N VAL A 100 -8.23 11.40 -16.10
CA VAL A 100 -7.69 11.17 -14.76
C VAL A 100 -8.34 12.15 -13.78
N LEU A 101 -8.98 11.63 -12.75
CA LEU A 101 -9.61 12.43 -11.69
C LEU A 101 -8.73 12.38 -10.43
N SER A 102 -7.85 13.37 -10.29
CA SER A 102 -6.92 13.45 -9.17
C SER A 102 -7.57 14.05 -7.94
N LEU A 103 -7.61 13.29 -6.85
CA LEU A 103 -8.21 13.70 -5.57
C LEU A 103 -7.21 14.38 -4.62
N ALA A 104 -6.02 14.73 -5.11
CA ALA A 104 -4.93 15.28 -4.31
C ALA A 104 -5.25 16.61 -3.63
N LYS A 105 -6.24 17.36 -4.11
CA LYS A 105 -6.71 18.63 -3.51
C LYS A 105 -7.70 18.41 -2.36
N LEU A 106 -8.37 17.27 -2.30
CA LEU A 106 -9.26 16.87 -1.19
C LEU A 106 -8.42 16.28 -0.05
N LYS A 107 -7.74 17.12 0.73
CA LYS A 107 -6.71 16.70 1.71
C LYS A 107 -6.93 17.25 3.13
N LYS A 108 -8.18 17.53 3.50
CA LYS A 108 -8.51 18.03 4.84
C LYS A 108 -8.83 16.87 5.80
N ILE A 109 -8.37 16.99 7.04
CA ILE A 109 -8.89 16.23 8.17
C ILE A 109 -10.11 17.04 8.65
N LEU A 110 -11.30 16.46 8.50
CA LEU A 110 -12.56 17.17 8.73
C LEU A 110 -12.94 17.20 10.20
N SER A 111 -12.75 16.09 10.90
CA SER A 111 -12.97 16.00 12.35
C SER A 111 -12.13 14.89 12.97
N ILE A 112 -11.84 15.04 14.26
CA ILE A 112 -11.21 14.03 15.12
C ILE A 112 -12.07 13.95 16.39
N ASP A 113 -12.51 12.74 16.73
CA ASP A 113 -13.23 12.46 17.96
C ASP A 113 -12.42 11.49 18.82
N PRO A 114 -11.78 11.98 19.91
CA PRO A 114 -10.98 11.12 20.79
C PRO A 114 -11.83 10.19 21.67
N PHE A 115 -13.12 10.48 21.87
CA PHE A 115 -14.00 9.63 22.68
C PHE A 115 -14.42 8.38 21.92
N THR A 116 -14.82 8.53 20.66
CA THR A 116 -15.15 7.41 19.77
C THR A 116 -13.90 6.83 19.09
N ARG A 117 -12.75 7.50 19.24
CA ARG A 117 -11.48 7.16 18.56
C ARG A 117 -11.65 7.02 17.06
N THR A 118 -12.20 8.07 16.46
CA THR A 118 -12.41 8.15 15.00
C THR A 118 -11.84 9.44 14.44
N ALA A 119 -11.50 9.42 13.16
CA ALA A 119 -11.25 10.62 12.39
C ALA A 119 -11.99 10.55 11.06
N VAL A 120 -12.53 11.69 10.63
CA VAL A 120 -13.15 11.86 9.32
C VAL A 120 -12.19 12.65 8.45
N VAL A 121 -11.81 12.08 7.33
CA VAL A 121 -10.75 12.63 6.48
C VAL A 121 -11.14 12.59 5.01
N GLN A 122 -10.64 13.52 4.22
CA GLN A 122 -10.78 13.53 2.77
C GLN A 122 -9.78 12.55 2.11
N PRO A 123 -10.05 12.04 0.92
CA PRO A 123 -9.30 10.94 0.29
C PRO A 123 -7.83 11.27 -0.04
N GLY A 124 -7.49 12.53 -0.25
CA GLY A 124 -6.13 12.97 -0.52
C GLY A 124 -5.25 13.17 0.73
N VAL A 125 -5.77 12.93 1.94
CA VAL A 125 -4.98 12.96 3.16
C VAL A 125 -3.96 11.82 3.10
N ARG A 126 -2.67 12.13 3.38
CA ARG A 126 -1.63 11.11 3.48
C ARG A 126 -1.92 10.16 4.65
N ASN A 127 -1.68 8.86 4.44
CA ASN A 127 -1.87 7.85 5.49
C ASN A 127 -1.19 8.26 6.81
N LEU A 128 0.10 8.56 6.79
CA LEU A 128 0.86 8.94 7.98
C LEU A 128 0.35 10.23 8.64
N ALA A 129 -0.17 11.18 7.84
CA ALA A 129 -0.67 12.46 8.37
C ALA A 129 -1.86 12.30 9.33
N ILE A 130 -2.62 11.20 9.21
CA ILE A 130 -3.69 10.87 10.16
C ILE A 130 -3.08 10.59 11.54
N SER A 131 -2.06 9.73 11.60
CA SER A 131 -1.35 9.42 12.86
C SER A 131 -0.65 10.64 13.44
N GLU A 132 -0.01 11.47 12.60
CA GLU A 132 0.63 12.72 13.02
C GLU A 132 -0.38 13.67 13.68
N ALA A 133 -1.57 13.80 13.11
CA ALA A 133 -2.61 14.70 13.62
C ALA A 133 -3.16 14.29 15.00
N VAL A 134 -3.18 12.99 15.31
CA VAL A 134 -3.74 12.44 16.56
C VAL A 134 -2.69 12.02 17.58
N ALA A 135 -1.40 12.16 17.28
CA ALA A 135 -0.29 11.74 18.14
C ALA A 135 -0.34 12.38 19.53
N HIS A 136 -0.74 13.67 19.63
CA HIS A 136 -0.88 14.39 20.90
C HIS A 136 -2.00 13.81 21.80
N LEU A 137 -2.90 13.00 21.26
CA LEU A 137 -3.95 12.26 21.98
C LEU A 137 -3.50 10.87 22.41
N GLY A 138 -2.27 10.46 22.10
CA GLY A 138 -1.79 9.09 22.32
C GLY A 138 -2.48 8.07 21.40
N LEU A 139 -2.99 8.51 20.25
CA LEU A 139 -3.68 7.70 19.25
C LEU A 139 -2.87 7.62 17.96
N TYR A 140 -3.20 6.65 17.11
CA TYR A 140 -2.66 6.55 15.75
C TYR A 140 -3.62 5.75 14.84
N TYR A 141 -3.43 5.85 13.52
CA TYR A 141 -4.06 5.02 12.51
C TYR A 141 -3.16 3.83 12.21
N ALA A 142 -3.67 2.61 12.44
CA ALA A 142 -2.83 1.41 12.49
C ALA A 142 -2.33 0.91 11.12
N PRO A 143 -3.13 0.87 10.03
CA PRO A 143 -2.63 0.42 8.72
C PRO A 143 -1.48 1.28 8.21
N ASP A 144 -0.31 0.67 7.97
CA ASP A 144 0.94 1.36 7.67
C ASP A 144 1.64 0.80 6.43
N PRO A 145 1.05 0.98 5.22
CA PRO A 145 1.71 0.58 4.00
C PRO A 145 3.12 1.21 3.89
N SER A 146 4.05 0.53 3.24
CA SER A 146 5.43 1.01 3.09
C SER A 146 5.51 2.43 2.50
N SER A 147 4.51 2.80 1.69
CA SER A 147 4.34 4.12 1.10
C SER A 147 3.60 5.13 1.98
N GLN A 148 3.36 4.88 3.28
CA GLN A 148 2.51 5.70 4.16
C GLN A 148 2.89 7.20 4.20
N ILE A 149 4.15 7.53 3.94
CA ILE A 149 4.63 8.93 3.87
C ILE A 149 4.09 9.67 2.64
N ALA A 150 3.66 8.96 1.63
CA ALA A 150 3.24 9.50 0.32
C ALA A 150 1.84 9.06 -0.09
N CYS A 151 1.41 7.82 0.20
CA CYS A 151 0.12 7.30 -0.23
C CYS A 151 -1.04 8.04 0.46
N SER A 152 -2.18 8.11 -0.23
CA SER A 152 -3.39 8.76 0.26
C SER A 152 -4.39 7.75 0.81
N ILE A 153 -5.20 8.17 1.79
CA ILE A 153 -6.20 7.30 2.42
C ILE A 153 -7.27 6.81 1.43
N GLY A 154 -7.65 7.62 0.45
CA GLY A 154 -8.56 7.19 -0.62
C GLY A 154 -7.97 6.09 -1.49
N GLY A 155 -6.65 6.14 -1.77
CA GLY A 155 -5.93 5.05 -2.42
C GLY A 155 -5.89 3.80 -1.54
N ASN A 156 -5.63 3.95 -0.23
CA ASN A 156 -5.64 2.81 0.70
C ASN A 156 -7.01 2.12 0.74
N VAL A 157 -8.12 2.87 0.71
CA VAL A 157 -9.48 2.33 0.60
C VAL A 157 -9.65 1.53 -0.69
N ASN A 158 -9.28 2.12 -1.81
CA ASN A 158 -9.50 1.51 -3.14
C ASN A 158 -8.63 0.27 -3.38
N GLU A 159 -7.44 0.19 -2.79
CA GLU A 159 -6.55 -0.98 -2.86
C GLU A 159 -6.77 -1.96 -1.69
N ASN A 160 -7.56 -1.60 -0.67
CA ASN A 160 -7.59 -2.29 0.62
C ASN A 160 -6.17 -2.54 1.16
N SER A 161 -5.37 -1.48 1.19
CA SER A 161 -3.93 -1.58 1.43
C SER A 161 -3.60 -2.24 2.76
N GLY A 162 -2.59 -3.10 2.73
CA GLY A 162 -1.95 -3.70 3.89
C GLY A 162 -0.73 -2.91 4.36
N GLY A 163 0.07 -3.53 5.21
CA GLY A 163 1.31 -2.99 5.77
C GLY A 163 1.92 -3.94 6.78
N VAL A 164 2.99 -3.51 7.41
CA VAL A 164 3.79 -4.29 8.36
C VAL A 164 2.95 -4.79 9.55
N HIS A 165 2.05 -3.95 10.06
CA HIS A 165 1.30 -4.23 11.29
C HIS A 165 -0.10 -4.83 11.02
N CYS A 166 -0.43 -5.16 9.77
CA CYS A 166 -1.75 -5.67 9.41
C CYS A 166 -2.07 -7.05 9.99
N LEU A 167 -1.06 -7.87 10.29
CA LEU A 167 -1.27 -9.15 10.95
C LEU A 167 -2.01 -8.99 12.28
N LYS A 168 -1.65 -8.00 13.10
CA LYS A 168 -2.25 -7.72 14.41
C LYS A 168 -3.45 -6.79 14.32
N TYR A 169 -3.33 -5.72 13.53
CA TYR A 169 -4.29 -4.61 13.51
C TYR A 169 -5.26 -4.66 12.33
N GLY A 170 -5.07 -5.58 11.40
CA GLY A 170 -5.91 -5.74 10.22
C GLY A 170 -5.55 -4.77 9.08
N LEU A 171 -6.12 -5.06 7.92
CA LEU A 171 -6.01 -4.27 6.69
C LEU A 171 -6.82 -2.96 6.80
N THR A 172 -6.80 -2.14 5.77
CA THR A 172 -7.61 -0.92 5.67
C THR A 172 -9.09 -1.19 5.94
N LEU A 173 -9.66 -2.28 5.40
CA LEU A 173 -11.05 -2.70 5.62
C LEU A 173 -11.42 -2.78 7.11
N HIS A 174 -10.53 -3.33 7.95
CA HIS A 174 -10.81 -3.51 9.37
C HIS A 174 -10.72 -2.20 10.17
N ASN A 175 -10.13 -1.16 9.58
CA ASN A 175 -9.82 0.12 10.20
C ASN A 175 -10.61 1.30 9.63
N VAL A 176 -11.57 1.04 8.74
CA VAL A 176 -12.50 2.02 8.19
C VAL A 176 -13.92 1.66 8.63
N LEU A 177 -14.69 2.67 9.03
CA LEU A 177 -16.09 2.51 9.47
C LEU A 177 -17.05 2.93 8.37
N ARG A 178 -16.72 3.99 7.64
CA ARG A 178 -17.58 4.58 6.63
C ARG A 178 -16.76 5.14 5.48
N VAL A 179 -17.27 4.99 4.29
CA VAL A 179 -16.80 5.67 3.09
C VAL A 179 -17.96 6.46 2.49
N ARG A 180 -17.75 7.73 2.19
CA ARG A 180 -18.62 8.55 1.37
C ARG A 180 -17.99 8.69 0.00
N GLY A 181 -18.76 8.56 -1.05
CA GLY A 181 -18.27 8.60 -2.41
C GLY A 181 -19.31 9.00 -3.41
N VAL A 182 -18.89 9.16 -4.66
CA VAL A 182 -19.73 9.56 -5.78
C VAL A 182 -19.75 8.45 -6.82
N LEU A 183 -20.95 8.02 -7.21
CA LEU A 183 -21.15 7.07 -8.30
C LEU A 183 -20.94 7.75 -9.66
N MET A 184 -20.74 6.96 -10.72
CA MET A 184 -20.47 7.49 -12.06
C MET A 184 -21.58 8.40 -12.60
N ASN A 185 -22.84 8.21 -12.16
CA ASN A 185 -23.98 9.09 -12.48
C ASN A 185 -24.00 10.41 -11.69
N GLY A 186 -23.01 10.61 -10.80
CA GLY A 186 -22.88 11.79 -9.93
C GLY A 186 -23.74 11.74 -8.67
N GLU A 187 -24.35 10.59 -8.34
CA GLU A 187 -25.05 10.38 -7.07
C GLU A 187 -24.04 10.22 -5.93
N ILE A 188 -24.29 10.93 -4.83
CA ILE A 188 -23.47 10.82 -3.62
C ILE A 188 -24.07 9.71 -2.74
N VAL A 189 -23.23 8.78 -2.31
CA VAL A 189 -23.62 7.59 -1.54
C VAL A 189 -22.72 7.41 -0.34
N GLU A 190 -23.22 6.72 0.69
CA GLU A 190 -22.45 6.33 1.87
C GLU A 190 -22.46 4.80 2.01
N PHE A 191 -21.32 4.24 2.35
CA PHE A 191 -21.09 2.82 2.61
C PHE A 191 -20.57 2.66 4.03
N GLY A 192 -21.17 1.76 4.80
CA GLY A 192 -20.89 1.62 6.23
C GLY A 192 -21.66 2.62 7.08
N SER A 193 -21.22 2.82 8.32
CA SER A 193 -21.84 3.75 9.28
C SER A 193 -20.80 4.32 10.24
N MET A 194 -21.23 5.20 11.17
CA MET A 194 -20.35 5.68 12.25
C MET A 194 -20.19 4.64 13.37
N ALA A 195 -20.99 3.57 13.37
CA ALA A 195 -20.88 2.45 14.30
C ALA A 195 -19.98 1.34 13.73
N PRO A 196 -19.42 0.45 14.59
CA PRO A 196 -18.61 -0.69 14.14
C PRO A 196 -19.36 -1.67 13.23
N ASP A 197 -20.68 -1.67 13.25
CA ASP A 197 -21.55 -2.48 12.41
C ASP A 197 -22.54 -1.60 11.66
N SER A 198 -23.02 -2.11 10.53
CA SER A 198 -24.00 -1.43 9.68
C SER A 198 -25.16 -2.40 9.42
N PRO A 199 -26.42 -1.95 9.52
CA PRO A 199 -27.54 -2.83 9.21
C PRO A 199 -27.58 -3.14 7.71
N GLY A 200 -27.95 -4.38 7.36
CA GLY A 200 -28.12 -4.83 5.99
C GLY A 200 -26.87 -5.50 5.40
N LEU A 201 -26.69 -5.35 4.09
CA LEU A 201 -25.52 -5.90 3.38
C LEU A 201 -24.27 -5.06 3.68
N ASP A 202 -23.13 -5.73 3.82
CA ASP A 202 -21.84 -5.07 3.99
C ASP A 202 -21.31 -4.51 2.66
N LEU A 203 -21.91 -3.40 2.22
CA LEU A 203 -21.49 -2.69 1.01
C LEU A 203 -20.15 -2.00 1.17
N LEU A 204 -19.72 -1.71 2.42
CA LEU A 204 -18.40 -1.17 2.69
C LEU A 204 -17.31 -2.15 2.25
N ALA A 205 -17.47 -3.43 2.58
CA ALA A 205 -16.54 -4.48 2.16
C ALA A 205 -16.45 -4.63 0.64
N ILE A 206 -17.52 -4.32 -0.10
CA ILE A 206 -17.51 -4.36 -1.58
C ILE A 206 -16.72 -3.18 -2.17
N VAL A 207 -16.83 -2.00 -1.57
CA VAL A 207 -16.13 -0.79 -2.03
C VAL A 207 -14.64 -0.84 -1.69
N MET A 208 -14.28 -1.49 -0.58
CA MET A 208 -12.88 -1.72 -0.22
C MET A 208 -12.19 -2.62 -1.26
N GLY A 209 -11.06 -2.15 -1.78
CA GLY A 209 -10.32 -2.89 -2.82
C GLY A 209 -10.99 -2.86 -4.19
N SER A 210 -11.93 -1.92 -4.44
CA SER A 210 -12.62 -1.78 -5.73
C SER A 210 -11.81 -1.02 -6.79
N GLU A 211 -10.60 -0.58 -6.48
CA GLU A 211 -9.71 0.19 -7.36
C GLU A 211 -10.38 1.46 -7.94
N GLY A 212 -11.38 2.01 -7.22
CA GLY A 212 -12.15 3.17 -7.68
C GLY A 212 -13.17 2.89 -8.77
N MET A 213 -13.40 1.62 -9.13
CA MET A 213 -14.33 1.24 -10.20
C MET A 213 -15.81 1.31 -9.78
N LEU A 214 -16.12 1.28 -8.50
CA LEU A 214 -17.51 1.32 -8.00
C LEU A 214 -17.95 2.72 -7.59
N ALA A 215 -17.06 3.49 -6.97
CA ALA A 215 -17.32 4.86 -6.56
C ALA A 215 -16.01 5.65 -6.47
N VAL A 216 -16.08 6.96 -6.67
CA VAL A 216 -14.98 7.89 -6.37
C VAL A 216 -15.11 8.30 -4.90
N VAL A 217 -14.16 7.89 -4.08
CA VAL A 217 -14.14 8.18 -2.63
C VAL A 217 -13.92 9.67 -2.40
N THR A 218 -14.74 10.30 -1.56
CA THR A 218 -14.65 11.73 -1.21
C THR A 218 -14.46 11.97 0.28
N GLU A 219 -14.82 11.00 1.14
CA GLU A 219 -14.64 11.06 2.59
C GLU A 219 -14.45 9.64 3.16
N VAL A 220 -13.60 9.52 4.17
CA VAL A 220 -13.32 8.26 4.87
C VAL A 220 -13.38 8.50 6.37
N THR A 221 -14.15 7.66 7.08
CA THR A 221 -14.14 7.60 8.54
C THR A 221 -13.26 6.45 8.99
N VAL A 222 -12.14 6.75 9.64
CA VAL A 222 -11.16 5.77 10.11
C VAL A 222 -11.25 5.54 11.61
N LYS A 223 -10.91 4.31 12.05
CA LYS A 223 -10.70 3.98 13.47
C LYS A 223 -9.29 4.42 13.89
N LEU A 224 -9.18 4.91 15.11
CA LEU A 224 -7.92 5.22 15.75
C LEU A 224 -7.71 4.26 16.91
N VAL A 225 -6.49 3.78 17.08
CA VAL A 225 -6.12 2.89 18.18
C VAL A 225 -5.13 3.58 19.12
N ALA A 226 -5.09 3.16 20.38
CA ALA A 226 -4.12 3.67 21.34
C ALA A 226 -2.70 3.29 20.92
N LYS A 227 -1.77 4.24 20.97
CA LYS A 227 -0.36 3.96 20.70
C LYS A 227 0.18 2.98 21.75
N PRO A 228 0.83 1.86 21.35
CA PRO A 228 1.41 0.92 22.29
C PRO A 228 2.47 1.60 23.16
N LYS A 229 2.56 1.17 24.42
CA LYS A 229 3.52 1.74 25.40
C LYS A 229 4.95 1.30 25.12
N LEU A 230 5.13 0.11 24.57
CA LEU A 230 6.41 -0.48 24.22
C LEU A 230 6.26 -1.26 22.91
N ALA A 231 7.31 -1.25 22.12
CA ALA A 231 7.51 -2.17 21.01
C ALA A 231 8.94 -2.69 21.01
N ARG A 232 9.14 -3.98 20.69
CA ARG A 232 10.44 -4.61 20.53
C ARG A 232 10.46 -5.53 19.33
N VAL A 233 11.60 -5.61 18.67
CA VAL A 233 11.83 -6.45 17.48
C VAL A 233 12.86 -7.51 17.79
N ILE A 234 12.56 -8.73 17.39
CA ILE A 234 13.53 -9.82 17.24
C ILE A 234 14.00 -9.80 15.78
N MET A 235 15.29 -9.79 15.57
CA MET A 235 15.94 -10.09 14.29
C MET A 235 16.52 -11.50 14.39
N ALA A 236 15.99 -12.43 13.59
CA ALA A 236 16.42 -13.81 13.54
C ALA A 236 17.01 -14.16 12.18
N SER A 237 18.21 -14.75 12.21
CA SER A 237 18.94 -15.22 11.02
C SER A 237 18.71 -16.72 10.83
N PHE A 238 18.63 -17.18 9.59
CA PHE A 238 18.51 -18.58 9.22
C PHE A 238 19.51 -18.93 8.11
N ASP A 239 20.17 -20.08 8.24
CA ASP A 239 21.10 -20.62 7.26
C ASP A 239 20.41 -21.35 6.09
N ASP A 240 19.07 -21.49 6.14
CA ASP A 240 18.22 -22.10 5.13
C ASP A 240 16.91 -21.31 5.03
N ILE A 241 16.56 -20.94 3.80
CA ILE A 241 15.32 -20.18 3.51
C ILE A 241 14.05 -20.97 3.89
N GLU A 242 14.12 -22.31 3.88
CA GLU A 242 13.01 -23.17 4.28
C GLU A 242 12.79 -23.12 5.79
N LYS A 243 13.86 -23.12 6.59
CA LYS A 243 13.76 -22.93 8.04
C LYS A 243 13.10 -21.60 8.38
N GLY A 244 13.52 -20.49 7.72
CA GLY A 244 12.90 -19.18 7.91
C GLY A 244 11.41 -19.17 7.56
N GLY A 245 11.04 -19.74 6.41
CA GLY A 245 9.63 -19.83 6.01
C GLY A 245 8.79 -20.72 6.95
N ASN A 246 9.35 -21.81 7.47
CA ASN A 246 8.66 -22.69 8.42
C ASN A 246 8.55 -22.04 9.81
N ALA A 247 9.52 -21.23 10.22
CA ALA A 247 9.47 -20.47 11.48
C ALA A 247 8.29 -19.50 11.52
N VAL A 248 7.94 -18.86 10.39
CA VAL A 248 6.75 -18.01 10.26
C VAL A 248 5.49 -18.81 10.59
N ALA A 249 5.32 -19.99 10.00
CA ALA A 249 4.16 -20.85 10.26
C ALA A 249 4.14 -21.34 11.71
N ALA A 250 5.31 -21.66 12.28
CA ALA A 250 5.43 -22.13 13.66
C ALA A 250 5.05 -21.06 14.70
N ILE A 251 5.43 -19.79 14.50
CA ILE A 251 5.03 -18.67 15.37
C ILE A 251 3.51 -18.57 15.43
N ILE A 252 2.85 -18.59 14.27
CA ILE A 252 1.39 -18.48 14.21
C ILE A 252 0.72 -19.75 14.81
N ALA A 253 1.26 -20.95 14.55
CA ALA A 253 0.75 -22.21 15.10
C ALA A 253 0.89 -22.26 16.63
N ALA A 254 1.87 -21.56 17.21
CA ALA A 254 2.04 -21.40 18.67
C ALA A 254 1.02 -20.42 19.29
N GLY A 255 0.06 -19.88 18.50
CA GLY A 255 -0.94 -18.92 18.97
C GLY A 255 -0.36 -17.53 19.27
N ILE A 256 0.77 -17.19 18.67
CA ILE A 256 1.37 -15.85 18.77
C ILE A 256 0.96 -15.04 17.54
N ILE A 257 0.48 -13.81 17.77
CA ILE A 257 0.13 -12.86 16.71
C ILE A 257 1.04 -11.64 16.85
N PRO A 258 2.24 -11.67 16.25
CA PRO A 258 3.18 -10.54 16.32
C PRO A 258 2.55 -9.25 15.77
N ALA A 259 2.99 -8.09 16.26
CA ALA A 259 2.63 -6.81 15.70
C ALA A 259 3.08 -6.69 14.25
N GLY A 260 4.30 -7.18 13.96
CA GLY A 260 4.83 -7.31 12.59
C GLY A 260 5.64 -8.59 12.45
N LEU A 261 5.56 -9.25 11.30
CA LEU A 261 6.32 -10.46 10.98
C LEU A 261 6.73 -10.40 9.50
N GLU A 262 7.99 -9.99 9.28
CA GLU A 262 8.54 -9.67 7.97
C GLU A 262 9.72 -10.58 7.63
N MET A 263 9.89 -10.88 6.35
CA MET A 263 11.01 -11.70 5.88
C MET A 263 11.76 -11.03 4.72
N MET A 264 13.07 -11.20 4.73
CA MET A 264 13.97 -10.83 3.63
C MET A 264 14.85 -12.03 3.29
N ASP A 265 15.05 -12.31 2.00
CA ASP A 265 16.04 -13.30 1.56
C ASP A 265 17.46 -12.72 1.55
N LYS A 266 18.45 -13.56 1.27
CA LYS A 266 19.88 -13.18 1.26
C LYS A 266 20.18 -12.07 0.26
N ALA A 267 19.58 -12.12 -0.93
CA ALA A 267 19.79 -11.12 -1.99
C ALA A 267 19.26 -9.75 -1.53
N THR A 268 18.07 -9.70 -0.97
CA THR A 268 17.49 -8.49 -0.39
C THR A 268 18.31 -7.99 0.79
N THR A 269 18.71 -8.89 1.70
CA THR A 269 19.49 -8.52 2.90
C THR A 269 20.81 -7.84 2.52
N ARG A 270 21.54 -8.37 1.53
CA ARG A 270 22.74 -7.74 1.01
C ARG A 270 22.49 -6.38 0.39
N ALA A 271 21.47 -6.26 -0.45
CA ALA A 271 21.08 -5.00 -1.09
C ALA A 271 20.77 -3.90 -0.07
N VAL A 272 19.98 -4.23 0.96
CA VAL A 272 19.56 -3.24 1.98
C VAL A 272 20.70 -2.92 2.95
N GLU A 273 21.54 -3.88 3.32
CA GLU A 273 22.65 -3.64 4.25
C GLU A 273 23.68 -2.66 3.68
N GLU A 274 24.00 -2.76 2.39
CA GLU A 274 24.82 -1.77 1.68
C GLU A 274 24.23 -0.36 1.67
N PHE A 275 22.92 -0.26 1.86
CA PHE A 275 22.18 1.01 1.85
C PHE A 275 22.00 1.62 3.24
N VAL A 276 21.70 0.79 4.27
CA VAL A 276 21.28 1.28 5.59
C VAL A 276 22.25 0.95 6.73
N HIS A 277 23.17 0.01 6.56
CA HIS A 277 24.13 -0.43 7.57
C HIS A 277 23.46 -0.81 8.91
N ALA A 278 22.42 -1.64 8.82
CA ALA A 278 21.63 -2.07 9.98
C ALA A 278 22.33 -3.15 10.83
N GLY A 279 23.33 -3.84 10.28
CA GLY A 279 24.07 -4.92 10.94
C GLY A 279 23.40 -6.28 10.74
N TYR A 280 22.76 -6.49 9.58
CA TYR A 280 22.19 -7.78 9.21
C TYR A 280 23.29 -8.81 8.95
N ASP A 281 22.98 -10.08 9.23
CA ASP A 281 23.85 -11.21 8.90
C ASP A 281 23.81 -11.47 7.38
N LEU A 282 24.89 -11.12 6.67
CA LEU A 282 25.01 -11.27 5.22
C LEU A 282 25.22 -12.72 4.76
N GLU A 283 25.51 -13.63 5.67
CA GLU A 283 25.65 -15.05 5.36
C GLU A 283 24.33 -15.81 5.54
N ALA A 284 23.36 -15.22 6.24
CA ALA A 284 22.04 -15.80 6.37
C ALA A 284 21.31 -15.93 5.02
N GLU A 285 20.62 -17.04 4.82
CA GLU A 285 19.76 -17.26 3.66
C GLU A 285 18.40 -16.55 3.82
N ALA A 286 17.99 -16.30 5.08
CA ALA A 286 16.80 -15.53 5.42
C ALA A 286 16.99 -14.76 6.72
N ILE A 287 16.40 -13.56 6.77
CA ILE A 287 16.23 -12.74 7.98
C ILE A 287 14.73 -12.59 8.26
N LEU A 288 14.32 -12.91 9.49
CA LEU A 288 13.00 -12.58 10.01
C LEU A 288 13.07 -11.40 10.97
N LEU A 289 12.14 -10.46 10.85
CA LEU A 289 11.88 -9.39 11.80
C LEU A 289 10.53 -9.67 12.46
N CYS A 290 10.54 -9.95 13.76
CA CYS A 290 9.35 -10.30 14.54
C CYS A 290 9.13 -9.22 15.59
N GLU A 291 8.09 -8.40 15.45
CA GLU A 291 7.79 -7.31 16.38
C GLU A 291 6.66 -7.70 17.35
N SER A 292 6.86 -7.41 18.63
CA SER A 292 5.81 -7.38 19.64
C SER A 292 5.61 -5.96 20.14
N ASP A 293 4.36 -5.58 20.34
CA ASP A 293 3.96 -4.28 20.87
C ASP A 293 2.79 -4.40 21.86
N GLY A 294 2.73 -3.51 22.83
CA GLY A 294 1.70 -3.51 23.88
C GLY A 294 2.18 -2.89 25.19
N THR A 295 1.75 -3.50 26.31
CA THR A 295 2.31 -3.18 27.63
C THR A 295 3.69 -3.84 27.80
N PRO A 296 4.53 -3.37 28.72
CA PRO A 296 5.84 -3.98 28.97
C PRO A 296 5.77 -5.48 29.30
N GLU A 297 4.73 -5.91 30.02
CA GLU A 297 4.52 -7.29 30.44
C GLU A 297 4.13 -8.17 29.23
N GLU A 298 3.19 -7.72 28.40
CA GLU A 298 2.79 -8.41 27.16
C GLU A 298 3.97 -8.56 26.21
N VAL A 299 4.73 -7.49 26.01
CA VAL A 299 5.91 -7.51 25.12
C VAL A 299 6.97 -8.47 25.65
N ALA A 300 7.24 -8.48 26.95
CA ALA A 300 8.22 -9.39 27.56
C ALA A 300 7.82 -10.87 27.37
N GLU A 301 6.55 -11.21 27.58
CA GLU A 301 6.03 -12.56 27.40
C GLU A 301 6.09 -12.99 25.93
N GLU A 302 5.58 -12.17 25.01
CA GLU A 302 5.56 -12.50 23.58
C GLU A 302 6.97 -12.64 23.01
N ILE A 303 7.91 -11.74 23.35
CA ILE A 303 9.31 -11.83 22.93
C ILE A 303 9.92 -13.16 23.42
N ALA A 304 9.70 -13.55 24.67
CA ALA A 304 10.22 -14.82 25.19
C ALA A 304 9.64 -16.03 24.43
N ARG A 305 8.34 -16.03 24.16
CA ARG A 305 7.65 -17.10 23.42
C ARG A 305 8.13 -17.18 21.97
N MET A 306 8.24 -16.02 21.27
CA MET A 306 8.75 -15.97 19.90
C MET A 306 10.20 -16.44 19.81
N THR A 307 11.07 -16.00 20.75
CA THR A 307 12.46 -16.42 20.81
C THR A 307 12.57 -17.94 20.88
N LYS A 308 11.79 -18.58 21.77
CA LYS A 308 11.78 -20.04 21.90
C LYS A 308 11.37 -20.73 20.59
N VAL A 309 10.30 -20.26 19.92
CA VAL A 309 9.86 -20.83 18.64
C VAL A 309 10.91 -20.66 17.55
N LEU A 310 11.61 -19.52 17.50
CA LEU A 310 12.67 -19.26 16.53
C LEU A 310 13.88 -20.17 16.76
N GLU A 311 14.29 -20.39 18.03
CA GLU A 311 15.34 -21.34 18.39
C GLU A 311 14.99 -22.77 17.97
N GLU A 312 13.77 -23.22 18.31
CA GLU A 312 13.24 -24.54 17.95
C GLU A 312 13.11 -24.72 16.42
N SER A 313 12.92 -23.63 15.68
CA SER A 313 12.88 -23.61 14.21
C SER A 313 14.27 -23.59 13.57
N GLY A 314 15.34 -23.56 14.37
CA GLY A 314 16.73 -23.61 13.90
C GLY A 314 17.28 -22.27 13.43
N ALA A 315 16.93 -21.19 14.11
CA ALA A 315 17.58 -19.88 13.89
C ALA A 315 19.08 -19.98 14.20
N SER A 316 19.92 -19.47 13.29
CA SER A 316 21.39 -19.44 13.44
C SER A 316 21.88 -18.26 14.29
N GLY A 317 21.07 -17.21 14.42
CA GLY A 317 21.34 -16.05 15.24
C GLY A 317 20.05 -15.33 15.64
N ILE A 318 20.00 -14.81 16.86
CA ILE A 318 18.84 -14.05 17.37
C ILE A 318 19.35 -12.79 18.06
N GLN A 319 18.82 -11.65 17.69
CA GLN A 319 19.08 -10.37 18.34
C GLN A 319 17.74 -9.71 18.70
N ILE A 320 17.64 -9.15 19.90
CA ILE A 320 16.44 -8.47 20.40
C ILE A 320 16.79 -7.01 20.62
N SER A 321 15.99 -6.09 20.04
CA SER A 321 16.24 -4.66 20.18
C SER A 321 16.19 -4.23 21.64
N LYS A 322 17.19 -3.46 22.07
CA LYS A 322 17.32 -2.98 23.47
C LYS A 322 16.46 -1.76 23.75
N ASP A 323 16.32 -0.93 22.72
CA ASP A 323 15.61 0.35 22.77
C ASP A 323 14.96 0.68 21.43
N GLU A 324 14.27 1.82 21.36
CA GLU A 324 13.59 2.30 20.16
C GLU A 324 14.55 2.60 19.01
N SER A 325 15.75 3.09 19.29
CA SER A 325 16.76 3.38 18.26
C SER A 325 17.21 2.10 17.55
N GLU A 326 17.49 1.03 18.31
CA GLU A 326 17.87 -0.26 17.76
C GLU A 326 16.68 -0.93 17.04
N ARG A 327 15.46 -0.79 17.55
CA ARG A 327 14.23 -1.23 16.88
C ARG A 327 14.10 -0.58 15.51
N LEU A 328 14.20 0.74 15.43
CA LEU A 328 14.12 1.48 14.17
C LEU A 328 15.25 1.11 13.21
N LYS A 329 16.44 0.81 13.74
CA LYS A 329 17.58 0.36 12.95
C LYS A 329 17.30 -1.00 12.29
N PHE A 330 16.74 -1.97 13.03
CA PHE A 330 16.34 -3.27 12.45
C PHE A 330 15.26 -3.13 11.37
N TRP A 331 14.32 -2.21 11.53
CA TRP A 331 13.31 -1.94 10.52
C TRP A 331 13.80 -1.16 9.29
N SER A 332 14.95 -0.48 9.40
CA SER A 332 15.42 0.42 8.33
C SER A 332 15.66 -0.30 7.01
N GLY A 333 16.23 -1.52 7.03
CA GLY A 333 16.44 -2.31 5.82
C GLY A 333 15.12 -2.69 5.16
N ARG A 334 14.17 -3.23 5.93
CA ARG A 334 12.85 -3.60 5.40
C ARG A 334 12.12 -2.42 4.75
N LYS A 335 12.19 -1.24 5.36
CA LYS A 335 11.56 -0.01 4.83
C LYS A 335 12.26 0.54 3.58
N ASN A 336 13.54 0.23 3.40
CA ASN A 336 14.35 0.71 2.28
C ASN A 336 14.61 -0.36 1.21
N ALA A 337 13.91 -1.49 1.23
CA ALA A 337 14.12 -2.58 0.27
C ALA A 337 13.85 -2.15 -1.19
N PHE A 338 12.79 -1.40 -1.45
CA PHE A 338 12.48 -0.90 -2.78
C PHE A 338 13.51 0.11 -3.30
N PRO A 339 13.91 1.17 -2.55
CA PRO A 339 15.03 2.02 -2.94
C PRO A 339 16.34 1.27 -3.16
N ALA A 340 16.64 0.24 -2.34
CA ALA A 340 17.83 -0.57 -2.48
C ALA A 340 17.83 -1.39 -3.77
N ALA A 341 16.68 -1.95 -4.18
CA ALA A 341 16.53 -2.66 -5.45
C ALA A 341 16.89 -1.79 -6.66
N GLY A 342 16.51 -0.51 -6.65
CA GLY A 342 16.84 0.45 -7.71
C GLY A 342 18.33 0.76 -7.86
N ARG A 343 19.19 0.33 -6.92
CA ARG A 343 20.64 0.42 -7.05
C ARG A 343 21.27 -0.80 -7.75
N ILE A 344 20.55 -1.92 -7.80
CA ILE A 344 21.01 -3.17 -8.41
C ILE A 344 20.60 -3.24 -9.86
N ALA A 345 19.38 -2.83 -10.19
CA ALA A 345 18.86 -2.86 -11.55
C ALA A 345 18.14 -1.53 -11.87
N ALA A 346 18.14 -1.16 -13.17
CA ALA A 346 17.47 0.04 -13.64
C ALA A 346 15.96 -0.02 -13.41
N ASP A 347 15.39 -1.22 -13.56
CA ASP A 347 13.95 -1.47 -13.43
C ASP A 347 13.70 -2.71 -12.57
N TYR A 348 12.54 -2.75 -11.96
CA TYR A 348 12.02 -3.96 -11.32
C TYR A 348 10.51 -4.04 -11.50
N TYR A 349 10.01 -5.26 -11.54
CA TYR A 349 8.57 -5.55 -11.53
C TYR A 349 8.21 -6.19 -10.21
N CYS A 350 7.37 -5.51 -9.42
CA CYS A 350 6.87 -6.04 -8.16
C CYS A 350 5.65 -6.93 -8.45
N MET A 351 5.77 -8.22 -8.14
CA MET A 351 4.66 -9.16 -8.16
C MET A 351 4.03 -9.17 -6.77
N ASP A 352 2.80 -8.67 -6.66
CA ASP A 352 2.07 -8.69 -5.40
C ASP A 352 1.08 -9.84 -5.38
N GLY A 353 1.14 -10.67 -4.36
CA GLY A 353 0.27 -11.83 -4.25
C GLY A 353 0.27 -12.45 -2.87
N THR A 354 -0.89 -12.99 -2.46
CA THR A 354 -1.05 -13.62 -1.15
C THR A 354 -1.14 -15.13 -1.27
N ILE A 355 -0.41 -15.83 -0.41
CA ILE A 355 -0.42 -17.30 -0.34
C ILE A 355 -0.65 -17.79 1.09
N PRO A 356 -1.15 -19.02 1.28
CA PRO A 356 -1.16 -19.62 2.61
C PRO A 356 0.26 -19.72 3.17
N ARG A 357 0.48 -19.23 4.39
CA ARG A 357 1.80 -19.16 5.06
C ARG A 357 2.62 -20.45 5.02
N ARG A 358 1.96 -21.61 5.12
CA ARG A 358 2.62 -22.93 5.01
C ARG A 358 3.33 -23.18 3.67
N HIS A 359 3.06 -22.36 2.67
CA HIS A 359 3.66 -22.48 1.33
C HIS A 359 4.77 -21.47 1.04
N ILE A 360 5.10 -20.59 1.99
CA ILE A 360 6.14 -19.57 1.84
C ILE A 360 7.47 -20.22 1.44
N ALA A 361 7.94 -21.20 2.19
CA ALA A 361 9.18 -21.92 1.90
C ALA A 361 9.18 -22.56 0.51
N THR A 362 8.06 -23.18 0.13
CA THR A 362 7.91 -23.83 -1.20
C THR A 362 7.97 -22.79 -2.33
N LEU A 363 7.32 -21.63 -2.15
CA LEU A 363 7.31 -20.57 -3.17
C LEU A 363 8.72 -19.98 -3.33
N LEU A 364 9.41 -19.66 -2.24
CA LEU A 364 10.77 -19.11 -2.30
C LEU A 364 11.74 -20.03 -3.03
N LYS A 365 11.68 -21.35 -2.78
CA LYS A 365 12.46 -22.34 -3.56
C LYS A 365 12.11 -22.35 -5.04
N ARG A 366 10.84 -22.19 -5.39
CA ARG A 366 10.41 -22.10 -6.80
C ARG A 366 10.91 -20.82 -7.45
N ILE A 367 10.89 -19.70 -6.76
CA ILE A 367 11.45 -18.41 -7.25
C ILE A 367 12.94 -18.60 -7.55
N GLN A 368 13.73 -19.15 -6.63
CA GLN A 368 15.16 -19.43 -6.87
C GLN A 368 15.39 -20.35 -8.09
N GLY A 369 14.49 -21.32 -8.31
CA GLY A 369 14.53 -22.17 -9.49
C GLY A 369 14.23 -21.40 -10.79
N MET A 370 13.32 -20.44 -10.75
CA MET A 370 12.98 -19.56 -11.87
C MET A 370 14.09 -18.56 -12.18
N GLU A 371 14.72 -17.98 -11.18
CA GLU A 371 15.91 -17.12 -11.36
C GLU A 371 17.00 -17.82 -12.17
N LYS A 372 17.34 -19.06 -11.77
CA LYS A 372 18.31 -19.88 -12.50
C LYS A 372 17.86 -20.21 -13.93
N LYS A 373 16.56 -20.48 -14.12
CA LYS A 373 16.00 -20.87 -15.42
C LYS A 373 15.98 -19.70 -16.41
N TYR A 374 15.62 -18.51 -15.94
CA TYR A 374 15.40 -17.35 -16.80
C TYR A 374 16.53 -16.35 -16.79
N GLY A 375 17.52 -16.48 -15.87
CA GLY A 375 18.66 -15.58 -15.76
C GLY A 375 18.27 -14.19 -15.22
N LEU A 376 17.13 -14.05 -14.53
CA LEU A 376 16.65 -12.82 -13.92
C LEU A 376 16.82 -12.91 -12.41
N GLY A 377 17.40 -11.88 -11.79
CA GLY A 377 17.48 -11.78 -10.34
C GLY A 377 16.12 -11.44 -9.73
N CYS A 378 15.90 -11.89 -8.49
CA CYS A 378 14.72 -11.57 -7.73
C CYS A 378 15.10 -11.19 -6.29
N LEU A 379 14.50 -10.13 -5.76
CA LEU A 379 14.60 -9.76 -4.35
C LEU A 379 13.29 -10.10 -3.66
N ASN A 380 13.35 -10.88 -2.57
CA ASN A 380 12.15 -11.27 -1.84
C ASN A 380 12.12 -10.54 -0.49
N VAL A 381 11.18 -9.61 -0.35
CA VAL A 381 10.91 -8.86 0.87
C VAL A 381 9.40 -8.74 1.04
N PHE A 382 8.83 -9.25 2.14
CA PHE A 382 7.40 -9.43 2.20
C PHE A 382 6.83 -9.55 3.63
N HIS A 383 5.50 -9.36 3.73
CA HIS A 383 4.74 -9.56 4.95
C HIS A 383 4.54 -11.05 5.22
N ALA A 384 5.52 -11.68 5.87
CA ALA A 384 5.49 -13.12 6.10
C ALA A 384 4.32 -13.55 7.00
N GLY A 385 3.92 -12.67 7.94
CA GLY A 385 2.86 -12.93 8.91
C GLY A 385 1.48 -13.16 8.31
N ASP A 386 1.14 -12.53 7.19
CA ASP A 386 -0.13 -12.72 6.48
C ASP A 386 0.03 -13.43 5.13
N GLY A 387 1.26 -13.72 4.72
CA GLY A 387 1.57 -14.44 3.48
C GLY A 387 1.51 -13.57 2.22
N ASN A 388 1.52 -12.25 2.38
CA ASN A 388 1.56 -11.31 1.26
C ASN A 388 3.01 -11.15 0.78
N MET A 389 3.30 -11.69 -0.41
CA MET A 389 4.61 -11.79 -1.03
C MET A 389 4.82 -10.65 -2.02
N HIS A 390 6.01 -10.06 -2.01
CA HIS A 390 6.42 -9.00 -2.96
C HIS A 390 7.73 -9.36 -3.68
N PRO A 391 7.79 -10.41 -4.52
CA PRO A 391 8.98 -10.68 -5.32
C PRO A 391 9.24 -9.52 -6.27
N LEU A 392 10.44 -8.95 -6.22
CA LEU A 392 10.91 -7.88 -7.10
C LEU A 392 11.77 -8.51 -8.20
N ILE A 393 11.21 -8.71 -9.39
CA ILE A 393 11.94 -9.24 -10.54
C ILE A 393 12.76 -8.11 -11.13
N LEU A 394 14.08 -8.27 -11.14
CA LEU A 394 15.03 -7.26 -11.61
C LEU A 394 15.26 -7.39 -13.11
N PHE A 395 15.24 -6.28 -13.83
CA PHE A 395 15.50 -6.24 -15.27
C PHE A 395 16.00 -4.86 -15.72
N ASN A 396 16.34 -4.76 -16.99
CA ASN A 396 16.62 -3.50 -17.66
C ASN A 396 15.63 -3.35 -18.83
N GLY A 397 14.69 -2.43 -18.74
CA GLY A 397 13.68 -2.21 -19.77
C GLY A 397 14.21 -1.64 -21.08
N ALA A 398 15.50 -1.28 -21.14
CA ALA A 398 16.16 -0.84 -22.35
C ALA A 398 16.76 -1.99 -23.18
N ASP A 399 16.79 -3.22 -22.65
CA ASP A 399 17.38 -4.41 -23.31
C ASP A 399 16.34 -5.22 -24.08
#